data_ece9a70e892be23812470b5e990e3672
#
_entry.id   ece9a70e892be23812470b5e990e3672
#
_cell.length_a   1.000
_cell.length_b   1.000
_cell.length_c   1.000
_cell.angle_alpha   90.00
_cell.angle_beta   90.00
_cell.angle_gamma   90.00
#
_symmetry.space_group_name_H-M   'P 1'
#
loop_
_entity.id
_entity.type
_entity.pdbx_description
1 polymer ?
#
loop_
_entity_poly.entity_id
_entity_poly.type
_entity_poly.pdbx_seq_one_letter_code
_entity_poly.pdbx_strand_id
1 'polypeptide(L)'
;MVAVSLKKKTAYEISECLAGSEMCIRDRRDLSKLEAFLDEVFSQAEGPISVKTRLGVTSPEEFEAILDLYDRYPICELTVHPRVMRQLYRGEADRAAFAKYLPHCRMPVCYNGDITTPAQLKALEAEFPNLSGIMVGRGIIADPALLRQAVGGAPASKEELRGYLDELYHGYTEAFGMASCAVSRMKAHWHYLIQRFEGSEAFEKQLRKAREGWE
;
A
#
# COMPACT_ATOMS: atom_id res chain seq x y z
N MET A 1 -7.65 -1.77 -5.31
CA MET A 1 -7.16 -0.57 -5.99
C MET A 1 -6.09 -1.04 -6.95
N VAL A 2 -6.27 -0.87 -8.27
CA VAL A 2 -5.16 -1.02 -9.22
C VAL A 2 -4.42 0.31 -9.14
N ALA A 3 -3.19 0.31 -8.71
CA ALA A 3 -2.31 1.45 -8.87
C ALA A 3 -1.32 1.07 -9.96
N VAL A 4 -1.25 1.87 -10.99
CA VAL A 4 -0.24 1.75 -12.03
C VAL A 4 0.87 2.73 -11.68
N SER A 5 2.10 2.28 -11.59
CA SER A 5 3.25 3.14 -11.31
C SER A 5 4.21 3.11 -12.49
N LEU A 6 4.60 4.29 -12.93
CA LEU A 6 5.66 4.50 -13.91
C LEU A 6 6.98 4.74 -13.18
N LYS A 7 8.00 3.93 -13.42
CA LYS A 7 9.31 4.05 -12.73
C LYS A 7 10.10 5.35 -13.01
N LYS A 8 9.61 6.25 -13.87
CA LYS A 8 10.31 7.50 -14.26
C LYS A 8 9.51 8.79 -14.11
N LYS A 9 8.24 8.74 -13.70
CA LYS A 9 7.46 9.94 -13.39
C LYS A 9 7.13 9.95 -11.90
N THR A 10 7.09 11.14 -11.30
CA THR A 10 6.75 11.27 -9.89
C THR A 10 5.32 10.79 -9.63
N ALA A 11 5.05 10.25 -8.46
CA ALA A 11 3.71 9.77 -8.06
C ALA A 11 2.60 10.83 -8.24
N TYR A 12 2.96 12.10 -8.36
CA TYR A 12 2.06 13.25 -8.56
C TYR A 12 1.50 13.32 -9.99
N GLU A 13 2.33 13.11 -11.02
CA GLU A 13 1.91 13.15 -12.43
C GLU A 13 1.02 11.96 -12.81
N ILE A 14 1.20 10.82 -12.13
CA ILE A 14 0.34 9.64 -12.28
C ILE A 14 -1.02 9.87 -11.62
N SER A 15 -1.07 10.60 -10.51
CA SER A 15 -2.30 10.97 -9.81
C SER A 15 -3.22 11.82 -10.68
N GLU A 16 -2.70 12.75 -11.47
CA GLU A 16 -3.51 13.56 -12.38
C GLU A 16 -4.05 12.76 -13.58
N CYS A 17 -3.27 11.85 -14.16
CA CYS A 17 -3.73 10.95 -15.21
C CYS A 17 -4.81 9.96 -14.73
N LEU A 18 -4.75 9.54 -13.46
CA LEU A 18 -5.70 8.59 -12.86
C LEU A 18 -6.88 9.27 -12.16
N ALA A 19 -6.75 10.54 -11.75
CA ALA A 19 -7.82 11.30 -11.09
C ALA A 19 -8.96 11.70 -12.03
N GLY A 20 -8.72 11.70 -13.33
CA GLY A 20 -9.74 11.97 -14.36
C GLY A 20 -10.52 10.72 -14.80
N SER A 21 -9.98 9.53 -14.60
CA SER A 21 -10.69 8.28 -14.86
C SER A 21 -11.24 7.73 -13.55
N GLU A 22 -12.56 7.80 -13.37
CA GLU A 22 -13.29 7.08 -12.33
C GLU A 22 -13.14 5.56 -12.51
N MET A 23 -11.91 5.04 -12.45
CA MET A 23 -11.72 3.60 -12.30
C MET A 23 -12.08 3.18 -10.89
N CYS A 24 -13.37 3.39 -10.65
CA CYS A 24 -14.04 3.01 -9.45
C CYS A 24 -13.98 1.48 -9.33
N ILE A 25 -13.82 1.04 -8.15
CA ILE A 25 -14.00 -0.29 -7.57
C ILE A 25 -15.13 -1.13 -8.24
N ARG A 26 -16.12 -0.47 -8.85
CA ARG A 26 -17.26 -1.08 -9.54
C ARG A 26 -16.89 -1.68 -10.89
N ASP A 27 -15.86 -1.16 -11.55
CA ASP A 27 -15.51 -1.52 -12.94
C ASP A 27 -14.68 -2.81 -13.05
N ARG A 28 -14.13 -3.32 -11.95
CA ARG A 28 -13.41 -4.60 -11.93
C ARG A 28 -14.30 -5.85 -11.99
N ARG A 29 -15.61 -5.70 -11.83
CA ARG A 29 -16.56 -6.78 -12.12
C ARG A 29 -16.71 -7.03 -13.61
N ASP A 30 -16.31 -6.06 -14.40
CA ASP A 30 -16.36 -6.08 -15.84
C ASP A 30 -14.93 -6.13 -16.40
N LEU A 31 -14.49 -7.33 -16.74
CA LEU A 31 -13.16 -7.57 -17.30
C LEU A 31 -12.94 -6.77 -18.58
N SER A 32 -14.01 -6.50 -19.36
CA SER A 32 -13.91 -5.71 -20.58
C SER A 32 -13.52 -4.26 -20.31
N LYS A 33 -13.99 -3.70 -19.19
CA LYS A 33 -13.58 -2.33 -18.79
C LYS A 33 -12.15 -2.31 -18.25
N LEU A 34 -11.73 -3.36 -17.53
CA LEU A 34 -10.34 -3.48 -17.10
C LEU A 34 -9.42 -3.63 -18.32
N GLU A 35 -9.81 -4.40 -19.32
CA GLU A 35 -9.07 -4.57 -20.58
C GLU A 35 -8.94 -3.22 -21.31
N ALA A 36 -10.05 -2.52 -21.54
CA ALA A 36 -10.03 -1.21 -22.18
C ALA A 36 -9.15 -0.18 -21.43
N PHE A 37 -9.16 -0.20 -20.11
CA PHE A 37 -8.27 0.64 -19.32
C PHE A 37 -6.79 0.26 -19.49
N LEU A 38 -6.47 -1.03 -19.49
CA LEU A 38 -5.09 -1.48 -19.71
C LEU A 38 -4.62 -1.14 -21.13
N ASP A 39 -5.48 -1.32 -22.15
CA ASP A 39 -5.20 -0.91 -23.52
C ASP A 39 -4.85 0.57 -23.60
N GLU A 40 -5.66 1.43 -22.97
CA GLU A 40 -5.40 2.87 -22.94
C GLU A 40 -4.06 3.18 -22.24
N VAL A 41 -3.83 2.62 -21.05
CA VAL A 41 -2.60 2.85 -20.28
C VAL A 41 -1.36 2.40 -21.05
N PHE A 42 -1.39 1.18 -21.61
CA PHE A 42 -0.23 0.62 -22.30
C PHE A 42 0.00 1.25 -23.68
N SER A 43 -1.03 1.82 -24.32
CA SER A 43 -0.87 2.56 -25.57
C SER A 43 -0.21 3.93 -25.39
N GLN A 44 -0.32 4.54 -24.20
CA GLN A 44 0.18 5.89 -23.92
C GLN A 44 1.48 5.91 -23.10
N ALA A 45 1.84 4.81 -22.49
CA ALA A 45 2.99 4.76 -21.58
C ALA A 45 4.31 4.61 -22.33
N GLU A 46 5.27 5.51 -22.02
CA GLU A 46 6.62 5.49 -22.58
C GLU A 46 7.64 4.70 -21.72
N GLY A 47 7.20 3.99 -20.69
CA GLY A 47 8.07 3.32 -19.73
C GLY A 47 7.50 2.04 -19.15
N PRO A 48 8.27 1.33 -18.30
CA PRO A 48 7.82 0.10 -17.67
C PRO A 48 6.67 0.37 -16.70
N ILE A 49 5.59 -0.40 -16.83
CA ILE A 49 4.38 -0.30 -16.02
C ILE A 49 4.34 -1.43 -15.01
N SER A 50 4.16 -1.09 -13.73
CA SER A 50 3.78 -2.03 -12.68
C SER A 50 2.29 -1.90 -12.34
N VAL A 51 1.68 -3.00 -11.95
CA VAL A 51 0.27 -3.05 -11.58
C VAL A 51 0.14 -3.48 -10.11
N LYS A 52 -0.69 -2.77 -9.34
CA LYS A 52 -1.07 -3.19 -7.98
C LYS A 52 -2.53 -3.59 -7.95
N THR A 53 -2.81 -4.79 -7.48
CA THR A 53 -4.15 -5.38 -7.53
C THR A 53 -4.55 -6.07 -6.22
N ARG A 54 -5.83 -6.44 -6.12
CA ARG A 54 -6.38 -7.41 -5.16
C ARG A 54 -6.84 -8.66 -5.90
N LEU A 55 -7.19 -9.73 -5.17
CA LEU A 55 -7.63 -11.01 -5.77
C LEU A 55 -8.96 -10.93 -6.51
N GLY A 56 -9.76 -9.90 -6.25
CA GLY A 56 -11.06 -9.73 -6.90
C GLY A 56 -11.93 -8.73 -6.14
N VAL A 57 -13.21 -8.69 -6.46
CA VAL A 57 -14.22 -7.83 -5.84
C VAL A 57 -14.91 -8.54 -4.69
N THR A 58 -15.41 -9.75 -4.92
CA THR A 58 -16.24 -10.53 -3.99
C THR A 58 -15.62 -11.85 -3.59
N SER A 59 -14.85 -12.47 -4.48
CA SER A 59 -14.26 -13.80 -4.32
C SER A 59 -12.82 -13.84 -4.81
N PRO A 60 -11.92 -14.59 -4.14
CA PRO A 60 -10.55 -14.79 -4.60
C PRO A 60 -10.45 -15.53 -5.95
N GLU A 61 -11.45 -16.33 -6.31
CA GLU A 61 -11.51 -17.08 -7.57
C GLU A 61 -11.60 -16.16 -8.79
N GLU A 62 -12.10 -14.93 -8.62
CA GLU A 62 -12.13 -13.92 -9.68
C GLU A 62 -10.70 -13.58 -10.18
N PHE A 63 -9.67 -13.88 -9.36
CA PHE A 63 -8.28 -13.54 -9.70
C PHE A 63 -7.75 -14.34 -10.89
N GLU A 64 -8.24 -15.55 -11.13
CA GLU A 64 -7.82 -16.38 -12.27
C GLU A 64 -8.06 -15.63 -13.60
N ALA A 65 -9.28 -15.15 -13.81
CA ALA A 65 -9.63 -14.40 -15.02
C ALA A 65 -8.93 -13.03 -15.11
N ILE A 66 -8.67 -12.39 -13.95
CA ILE A 66 -7.93 -11.13 -13.90
C ILE A 66 -6.47 -11.38 -14.26
N LEU A 67 -5.86 -12.48 -13.81
CA LEU A 67 -4.48 -12.84 -14.10
C LEU A 67 -4.29 -13.19 -15.58
N ASP A 68 -5.23 -13.95 -16.17
CA ASP A 68 -5.24 -14.25 -17.61
C ASP A 68 -5.28 -12.97 -18.46
N LEU A 69 -5.99 -11.94 -17.98
CA LEU A 69 -6.00 -10.65 -18.63
C LEU A 69 -4.65 -9.93 -18.49
N TYR A 70 -4.07 -9.89 -17.28
CA TYR A 70 -2.76 -9.25 -17.05
C TYR A 70 -1.63 -9.89 -17.86
N ASP A 71 -1.68 -11.19 -18.10
CA ASP A 71 -0.69 -11.93 -18.88
C ASP A 71 -0.61 -11.49 -20.36
N ARG A 72 -1.60 -10.74 -20.85
CA ARG A 72 -1.61 -10.19 -22.22
C ARG A 72 -0.82 -8.88 -22.34
N TYR A 73 -0.43 -8.28 -21.21
CA TYR A 73 0.24 -6.98 -21.17
C TYR A 73 1.68 -7.11 -20.67
N PRO A 74 2.61 -6.25 -21.14
CA PRO A 74 4.01 -6.26 -20.68
C PRO A 74 4.16 -5.62 -19.29
N ILE A 75 3.49 -6.18 -18.28
CA ILE A 75 3.56 -5.74 -16.89
C ILE A 75 4.93 -6.08 -16.34
N CYS A 76 5.70 -5.08 -15.90
CA CYS A 76 7.05 -5.28 -15.38
C CYS A 76 7.08 -5.83 -13.94
N GLU A 77 6.03 -5.62 -13.15
CA GLU A 77 5.86 -6.16 -11.81
C GLU A 77 4.39 -6.13 -11.40
N LEU A 78 3.91 -7.21 -10.80
CA LEU A 78 2.55 -7.32 -10.25
C LEU A 78 2.59 -7.32 -8.73
N THR A 79 2.12 -6.25 -8.09
CA THR A 79 1.91 -6.22 -6.64
C THR A 79 0.53 -6.78 -6.29
N VAL A 80 0.49 -7.89 -5.57
CA VAL A 80 -0.77 -8.54 -5.18
C VAL A 80 -1.05 -8.32 -3.70
N HIS A 81 -2.23 -7.76 -3.40
CA HIS A 81 -2.79 -7.71 -2.06
C HIS A 81 -3.83 -8.83 -1.92
N PRO A 82 -3.53 -9.94 -1.23
CA PRO A 82 -4.40 -11.10 -1.20
C PRO A 82 -5.62 -10.91 -0.29
N ARG A 83 -6.44 -10.04 -0.68
CA ARG A 83 -7.78 -9.73 -0.15
C ARG A 83 -8.69 -9.40 -1.31
N VAL A 84 -10.01 -9.71 -1.17
CA VAL A 84 -11.05 -9.18 -2.06
C VAL A 84 -11.40 -7.75 -1.66
N MET A 85 -11.97 -7.00 -2.59
CA MET A 85 -12.29 -5.60 -2.38
C MET A 85 -13.31 -5.39 -1.26
N ARG A 86 -14.38 -6.19 -1.22
CA ARG A 86 -15.42 -6.10 -0.19
C ARG A 86 -14.93 -6.32 1.23
N GLN A 87 -13.82 -7.04 1.36
CA GLN A 87 -13.19 -7.29 2.65
C GLN A 87 -12.57 -6.01 3.25
N LEU A 88 -12.21 -5.02 2.41
CA LEU A 88 -11.46 -3.83 2.81
C LEU A 88 -10.17 -4.22 3.57
N TYR A 89 -10.14 -3.96 4.88
CA TYR A 89 -9.06 -4.34 5.79
C TYR A 89 -9.53 -5.30 6.91
N ARG A 90 -10.72 -5.88 6.78
CA ARG A 90 -11.24 -6.82 7.75
C ARG A 90 -10.62 -8.20 7.58
N GLY A 91 -10.41 -8.91 8.68
CA GLY A 91 -9.75 -10.21 8.68
C GLY A 91 -8.28 -10.13 8.23
N GLU A 92 -7.72 -11.24 7.87
CA GLU A 92 -6.32 -11.38 7.44
C GLU A 92 -6.19 -11.44 5.92
N ALA A 93 -4.99 -11.13 5.42
CA ALA A 93 -4.63 -11.37 4.02
C ALA A 93 -4.59 -12.87 3.74
N ASP A 94 -5.25 -13.32 2.67
CA ASP A 94 -5.38 -14.73 2.31
C ASP A 94 -4.10 -15.25 1.65
N ARG A 95 -3.14 -15.71 2.48
CA ARG A 95 -1.88 -16.27 2.01
C ARG A 95 -2.08 -17.56 1.23
N ALA A 96 -3.10 -18.36 1.55
CA ALA A 96 -3.37 -19.60 0.84
C ALA A 96 -3.82 -19.33 -0.60
N ALA A 97 -4.73 -18.35 -0.79
CA ALA A 97 -5.09 -17.92 -2.13
C ALA A 97 -3.89 -17.30 -2.88
N PHE A 98 -3.04 -16.53 -2.20
CA PHE A 98 -1.82 -16.00 -2.81
C PHE A 98 -0.90 -17.13 -3.28
N ALA A 99 -0.63 -18.12 -2.43
CA ALA A 99 0.21 -19.29 -2.76
C ALA A 99 -0.35 -20.10 -3.94
N LYS A 100 -1.69 -20.20 -4.03
CA LYS A 100 -2.37 -20.88 -5.14
C LYS A 100 -2.09 -20.19 -6.48
N TYR A 101 -2.14 -18.86 -6.54
CA TYR A 101 -2.02 -18.12 -7.81
C TYR A 101 -0.60 -17.71 -8.16
N LEU A 102 0.32 -17.62 -7.19
CA LEU A 102 1.71 -17.22 -7.43
C LEU A 102 2.42 -18.01 -8.54
N PRO A 103 2.30 -19.35 -8.63
CA PRO A 103 2.96 -20.14 -9.68
C PRO A 103 2.40 -19.87 -11.09
N HIS A 104 1.22 -19.25 -11.20
CA HIS A 104 0.59 -18.93 -12.47
C HIS A 104 0.95 -17.53 -12.99
N CYS A 105 1.60 -16.71 -12.17
CA CYS A 105 2.03 -15.37 -12.57
C CYS A 105 3.26 -15.46 -13.48
N ARG A 106 3.20 -14.86 -14.66
CA ARG A 106 4.31 -14.82 -15.64
C ARG A 106 5.27 -13.66 -15.42
N MET A 107 4.81 -12.61 -14.75
CA MET A 107 5.60 -11.43 -14.41
C MET A 107 6.16 -11.54 -12.98
N PRO A 108 7.22 -10.77 -12.63
CA PRO A 108 7.71 -10.63 -11.26
C PRO A 108 6.59 -10.22 -10.31
N VAL A 109 6.49 -10.89 -9.14
CA VAL A 109 5.41 -10.65 -8.17
C VAL A 109 5.95 -10.03 -6.89
N CYS A 110 5.32 -8.95 -6.45
CA CYS A 110 5.51 -8.32 -5.17
C CYS A 110 4.30 -8.61 -4.25
N TYR A 111 4.55 -9.10 -3.04
CA TYR A 111 3.50 -9.32 -2.04
C TYR A 111 3.16 -8.03 -1.30
N ASN A 112 1.87 -7.79 -1.03
CA ASN A 112 1.43 -6.71 -0.16
C ASN A 112 0.32 -7.18 0.78
N GLY A 113 0.56 -7.19 2.09
CA GLY A 113 -0.51 -7.51 3.06
C GLY A 113 0.00 -7.78 4.46
N ASP A 114 -0.59 -7.13 5.45
CA ASP A 114 -0.52 -7.40 6.91
C ASP A 114 0.89 -7.60 7.50
N ILE A 115 1.90 -6.95 6.95
CA ILE A 115 3.24 -6.94 7.51
C ILE A 115 3.34 -5.77 8.48
N THR A 116 3.41 -6.07 9.76
CA THR A 116 3.49 -5.09 10.87
C THR A 116 4.68 -5.32 11.78
N THR A 117 5.37 -6.47 11.65
CA THR A 117 6.54 -6.81 12.46
C THR A 117 7.69 -7.35 11.60
N PRO A 118 8.95 -7.17 12.05
CA PRO A 118 10.11 -7.76 11.39
C PRO A 118 10.04 -9.28 11.24
N ALA A 119 9.45 -9.96 12.23
CA ALA A 119 9.29 -11.41 12.22
C ALA A 119 8.33 -11.87 11.10
N GLN A 120 7.22 -11.14 10.89
CA GLN A 120 6.30 -11.43 9.79
C GLN A 120 6.95 -11.23 8.42
N LEU A 121 7.80 -10.20 8.28
CA LEU A 121 8.55 -9.96 7.04
C LEU A 121 9.46 -11.15 6.73
N LYS A 122 10.30 -11.57 7.70
CA LYS A 122 11.20 -12.72 7.55
C LYS A 122 10.47 -14.03 7.27
N ALA A 123 9.35 -14.25 7.96
CA ALA A 123 8.52 -15.44 7.72
C ALA A 123 7.96 -15.46 6.29
N LEU A 124 7.54 -14.33 5.77
CA LEU A 124 7.03 -14.22 4.40
C LEU A 124 8.14 -14.43 3.36
N GLU A 125 9.32 -13.86 3.58
CA GLU A 125 10.49 -14.09 2.71
C GLU A 125 10.89 -15.57 2.67
N ALA A 126 10.83 -16.27 3.81
CA ALA A 126 11.12 -17.70 3.88
C ALA A 126 10.03 -18.54 3.20
N GLU A 127 8.76 -18.16 3.32
CA GLU A 127 7.62 -18.86 2.70
C GLU A 127 7.60 -18.67 1.17
N PHE A 128 7.97 -17.48 0.67
CA PHE A 128 7.94 -17.14 -0.76
C PHE A 128 9.29 -16.56 -1.23
N PRO A 129 10.34 -17.36 -1.37
CA PRO A 129 11.70 -16.89 -1.63
C PRO A 129 11.90 -16.25 -3.02
N ASN A 130 10.97 -16.48 -3.96
CA ASN A 130 11.06 -16.02 -5.35
C ASN A 130 10.27 -14.73 -5.62
N LEU A 131 9.80 -14.04 -4.59
CA LEU A 131 9.15 -12.74 -4.78
C LEU A 131 10.13 -11.69 -5.29
N SER A 132 9.67 -10.81 -6.17
CA SER A 132 10.44 -9.61 -6.58
C SER A 132 10.56 -8.58 -5.45
N GLY A 133 9.64 -8.61 -4.49
CA GLY A 133 9.64 -7.72 -3.34
C GLY A 133 8.47 -7.93 -2.40
N ILE A 134 8.50 -7.21 -1.28
CA ILE A 134 7.42 -7.15 -0.30
C ILE A 134 7.08 -5.69 -0.05
N MET A 135 5.84 -5.30 -0.36
CA MET A 135 5.35 -3.95 -0.14
C MET A 135 4.74 -3.85 1.25
N VAL A 136 5.35 -3.03 2.10
CA VAL A 136 4.84 -2.73 3.44
C VAL A 136 4.06 -1.42 3.41
N GLY A 137 2.85 -1.43 3.93
CA GLY A 137 1.99 -0.23 4.03
C GLY A 137 1.88 0.24 5.48
N ARG A 138 0.79 -0.09 6.13
CA ARG A 138 0.46 0.35 7.51
C ARG A 138 1.52 0.01 8.53
N GLY A 139 2.24 -1.09 8.37
CA GLY A 139 3.31 -1.51 9.28
C GLY A 139 4.46 -0.49 9.35
N ILE A 140 4.86 0.13 8.23
CA ILE A 140 5.93 1.12 8.24
C ILE A 140 5.45 2.48 8.79
N ILE A 141 4.14 2.77 8.71
CA ILE A 141 3.56 3.95 9.38
C ILE A 141 3.54 3.73 10.91
N ALA A 142 3.21 2.52 11.34
CA ALA A 142 3.22 2.15 12.75
C ALA A 142 4.65 2.04 13.30
N ASP A 143 5.59 1.58 12.50
CA ASP A 143 7.01 1.43 12.83
C ASP A 143 7.92 1.89 11.70
N PRO A 144 8.37 3.15 11.68
CA PRO A 144 9.29 3.65 10.65
C PRO A 144 10.62 2.88 10.58
N ALA A 145 11.04 2.21 11.65
CA ALA A 145 12.24 1.39 11.70
C ALA A 145 12.01 -0.10 11.38
N LEU A 146 10.81 -0.50 10.98
CA LEU A 146 10.45 -1.90 10.74
C LEU A 146 11.42 -2.60 9.79
N LEU A 147 11.74 -1.98 8.66
CA LEU A 147 12.65 -2.57 7.68
C LEU A 147 14.09 -2.65 8.20
N ARG A 148 14.55 -1.62 8.92
CA ARG A 148 15.85 -1.61 9.58
C ARG A 148 15.96 -2.76 10.59
N GLN A 149 14.92 -3.00 11.38
CA GLN A 149 14.87 -4.10 12.34
C GLN A 149 14.83 -5.47 11.65
N ALA A 150 14.18 -5.59 10.52
CA ALA A 150 14.13 -6.83 9.75
C ALA A 150 15.54 -7.28 9.30
N VAL A 151 16.45 -6.36 9.04
CA VAL A 151 17.86 -6.66 8.70
C VAL A 151 18.80 -6.65 9.92
N GLY A 152 18.24 -6.67 11.14
CA GLY A 152 19.02 -6.78 12.39
C GLY A 152 19.45 -5.45 13.00
N GLY A 153 18.96 -4.31 12.48
CA GLY A 153 19.20 -3.00 13.07
C GLY A 153 18.34 -2.70 14.30
N ALA A 154 18.65 -1.62 15.00
CA ALA A 154 17.95 -1.20 16.21
C ALA A 154 16.54 -0.65 15.92
N PRO A 155 15.58 -0.74 16.86
CA PRO A 155 14.33 -0.02 16.79
C PRO A 155 14.56 1.50 16.76
N ALA A 156 13.56 2.28 16.34
CA ALA A 156 13.66 3.73 16.38
C ALA A 156 13.74 4.23 17.83
N SER A 157 14.68 5.15 18.09
CA SER A 157 14.75 5.86 19.36
C SER A 157 13.59 6.88 19.46
N LYS A 158 13.37 7.41 20.67
CA LYS A 158 12.37 8.48 20.88
C LYS A 158 12.71 9.74 20.07
N GLU A 159 13.98 10.06 20.00
CA GLU A 159 14.52 11.21 19.28
C GLU A 159 14.31 11.05 17.76
N GLU A 160 14.59 9.85 17.23
CA GLU A 160 14.34 9.54 15.81
C GLU A 160 12.83 9.63 15.48
N LEU A 161 11.96 9.06 16.34
CA LEU A 161 10.52 9.14 16.13
C LEU A 161 10.00 10.58 16.19
N ARG A 162 10.54 11.39 17.11
CA ARG A 162 10.20 12.81 17.19
C ARG A 162 10.62 13.55 15.94
N GLY A 163 11.87 13.38 15.50
CA GLY A 163 12.37 14.00 14.26
C GLY A 163 11.54 13.62 13.05
N TYR A 164 11.18 12.33 12.92
CA TYR A 164 10.30 11.85 11.85
C TYR A 164 8.92 12.54 11.87
N LEU A 165 8.31 12.69 13.04
CA LEU A 165 7.01 13.33 13.18
C LEU A 165 7.07 14.84 12.91
N ASP A 166 8.14 15.50 13.36
CA ASP A 166 8.38 16.92 13.10
C ASP A 166 8.56 17.17 11.58
N GLU A 167 9.35 16.36 10.90
CA GLU A 167 9.53 16.44 9.43
C GLU A 167 8.21 16.22 8.68
N LEU A 168 7.41 15.22 9.08
CA LEU A 168 6.09 14.99 8.49
C LEU A 168 5.14 16.18 8.68
N TYR A 169 5.11 16.74 9.89
CA TYR A 169 4.26 17.88 10.19
C TYR A 169 4.65 19.10 9.35
N HIS A 170 5.94 19.41 9.29
CA HIS A 170 6.45 20.51 8.48
C HIS A 170 6.18 20.30 6.99
N GLY A 171 6.45 19.11 6.46
CA GLY A 171 6.17 18.78 5.07
C GLY A 171 4.69 18.89 4.71
N TYR A 172 3.78 18.44 5.58
CA TYR A 172 2.35 18.63 5.36
C TYR A 172 1.92 20.10 5.47
N THR A 173 2.51 20.86 6.39
CA THR A 173 2.19 22.30 6.52
C THR A 173 2.62 23.05 5.28
N GLU A 174 3.81 22.75 4.75
CA GLU A 174 4.32 23.34 3.52
C GLU A 174 3.47 22.94 2.30
N ALA A 175 3.17 21.66 2.13
CA ALA A 175 2.43 21.14 0.98
C ALA A 175 0.97 21.64 0.93
N PHE A 176 0.30 21.78 2.08
CA PHE A 176 -1.12 22.18 2.14
C PHE A 176 -1.35 23.63 2.52
N GLY A 177 -0.32 24.36 2.94
CA GLY A 177 -0.40 25.78 3.29
C GLY A 177 -1.22 26.09 4.54
N MET A 178 -1.76 25.06 5.24
CA MET A 178 -2.62 25.23 6.43
C MET A 178 -2.30 24.20 7.51
N ALA A 179 -2.04 24.67 8.73
CA ALA A 179 -1.74 23.80 9.89
C ALA A 179 -2.87 22.80 10.21
N SER A 180 -4.14 23.19 10.03
CA SER A 180 -5.29 22.30 10.25
C SER A 180 -5.31 21.09 9.31
N CYS A 181 -4.88 21.27 8.06
CA CYS A 181 -4.71 20.16 7.10
C CYS A 181 -3.57 19.23 7.53
N ALA A 182 -2.43 19.79 7.96
CA ALA A 182 -1.31 19.04 8.49
C ALA A 182 -1.74 18.20 9.71
N VAL A 183 -2.41 18.81 10.69
CA VAL A 183 -2.95 18.10 11.87
C VAL A 183 -3.87 16.94 11.48
N SER A 184 -4.76 17.14 10.51
CA SER A 184 -5.66 16.10 10.03
C SER A 184 -4.89 14.90 9.44
N ARG A 185 -3.81 15.15 8.68
CA ARG A 185 -2.94 14.11 8.13
C ARG A 185 -2.13 13.42 9.22
N MET A 186 -1.59 14.18 10.16
CA MET A 186 -0.85 13.63 11.31
C MET A 186 -1.71 12.67 12.15
N LYS A 187 -3.01 12.95 12.33
CA LYS A 187 -3.93 12.03 13.02
C LYS A 187 -4.00 10.66 12.36
N ALA A 188 -3.93 10.60 11.03
CA ALA A 188 -3.93 9.33 10.30
C ALA A 188 -2.64 8.52 10.58
N HIS A 189 -1.48 9.17 10.70
CA HIS A 189 -0.23 8.52 11.11
C HIS A 189 -0.28 8.07 12.57
N TRP A 190 -0.73 8.94 13.46
CA TRP A 190 -0.85 8.64 14.88
C TRP A 190 -1.80 7.47 15.17
N HIS A 191 -2.84 7.29 14.37
CA HIS A 191 -3.74 6.14 14.51
C HIS A 191 -3.01 4.78 14.50
N TYR A 192 -1.94 4.68 13.71
CA TYR A 192 -1.10 3.48 13.66
C TYR A 192 0.06 3.51 14.65
N LEU A 193 0.75 4.63 14.76
CA LEU A 193 1.95 4.78 15.58
C LEU A 193 1.66 4.67 17.07
N ILE A 194 0.51 5.18 17.53
CA ILE A 194 0.14 5.22 18.95
C ILE A 194 0.06 3.83 19.59
N GLN A 195 -0.22 2.80 18.79
CA GLN A 195 -0.30 1.41 19.26
C GLN A 195 1.03 0.85 19.77
N ARG A 196 2.15 1.54 19.51
CA ARG A 196 3.49 1.17 20.02
C ARG A 196 3.78 1.68 21.43
N PHE A 197 2.96 2.56 21.95
CA PHE A 197 3.18 3.18 23.26
C PHE A 197 2.26 2.55 24.30
N GLU A 198 2.85 2.03 25.36
CA GLU A 198 2.09 1.53 26.51
C GLU A 198 1.33 2.67 27.19
N GLY A 199 0.10 2.40 27.64
CA GLY A 199 -0.74 3.40 28.31
C GLY A 199 -1.26 4.52 27.39
N SER A 200 -1.27 4.31 26.09
CA SER A 200 -1.63 5.33 25.09
C SER A 200 -3.13 5.66 25.03
N GLU A 201 -4.02 4.90 25.66
CA GLU A 201 -5.47 5.06 25.56
C GLU A 201 -5.96 6.45 26.04
N ALA A 202 -5.27 7.02 27.05
CA ALA A 202 -5.59 8.35 27.56
C ALA A 202 -5.29 9.44 26.53
N PHE A 203 -4.21 9.29 25.77
CA PHE A 203 -3.78 10.24 24.73
C PHE A 203 -4.59 10.11 23.44
N GLU A 204 -5.13 8.94 23.12
CA GLU A 204 -5.93 8.73 21.92
C GLU A 204 -7.14 9.68 21.85
N LYS A 205 -7.80 9.92 22.98
CA LYS A 205 -8.92 10.86 23.07
C LYS A 205 -8.50 12.31 22.85
N GLN A 206 -7.33 12.70 23.36
CA GLN A 206 -6.77 14.04 23.16
C GLN A 206 -6.37 14.25 21.71
N LEU A 207 -5.69 13.29 21.13
CA LEU A 207 -5.27 13.29 19.72
C LEU A 207 -6.46 13.46 18.76
N ARG A 208 -7.57 12.75 19.01
CA ARG A 208 -8.79 12.88 18.20
C ARG A 208 -9.38 14.30 18.26
N LYS A 209 -9.22 15.03 19.38
CA LYS A 209 -9.76 16.37 19.60
C LYS A 209 -8.84 17.48 19.13
N ALA A 210 -7.55 17.22 18.94
CA ALA A 210 -6.60 18.24 18.47
C ALA A 210 -7.09 18.90 17.17
N ARG A 211 -7.12 20.22 17.11
CA ARG A 211 -7.59 21.00 15.94
C ARG A 211 -6.51 21.92 15.38
N GLU A 212 -5.59 22.32 16.21
CA GLU A 212 -4.52 23.26 15.89
C GLU A 212 -3.20 22.72 16.44
N GLY A 213 -2.10 22.98 15.75
CA GLY A 213 -0.71 22.68 16.01
C GLY A 213 -0.28 21.81 17.20
N TRP A 214 0.99 21.59 17.30
CA TRP A 214 1.59 20.92 18.43
C TRP A 214 1.48 21.78 19.70
N GLU A 215 0.56 21.47 20.55
CA GLU A 215 0.68 21.80 21.99
C GLU A 215 0.97 20.54 22.78
#